data_ccd10ee36e97794f6c3f053fe033dbfe
#
_entry.id   ccd10ee36e97794f6c3f053fe033dbfe
#
_cell.length_a   1.000
_cell.length_b   1.000
_cell.length_c   1.000
_cell.angle_alpha   90.00
_cell.angle_beta   90.00
_cell.angle_gamma   90.00
#
_symmetry.space_group_name_H-M   'P 1'
#
loop_
_entity.id
_entity.type
_entity.pdbx_description
1 polymer ?
#
loop_
_entity_poly.entity_id
_entity_poly.type
_entity_poly.pdbx_seq_one_letter_code
_entity_poly.pdbx_strand_id
1 'polypeptide(L)'
;MASRIVIKLGGGLISDKSSMKKFNSEAVERVAEIISSVIEIGIPTIIVHGAGSFGHLLAKEWSISGGVDQKIAEGQRMVIDQIRTDMRELNGLVMDKFADLKLESEGLPPSNWAIGTGSSFQGDITNFERLPEEPIPITFGDVVNTNDRLEFGILSGDDLMVRLARELEVSHCIFLIGDAEGVLSGPPNQEGSKLISRLGAEEEIEGPHNSEIDVTGGIGLKIDRARKIASDVEEVWILDGRCPERVLELLKNGETRGTKILPY
;
A
#
# COMPACT_ATOMS: atom_id res chain seq x y z
N MET A 1 -1.67 -15.65 18.89
CA MET A 1 -0.64 -14.96 18.06
C MET A 1 -1.31 -14.59 16.74
N ALA A 2 -0.92 -13.49 16.13
CA ALA A 2 -1.43 -13.13 14.81
C ALA A 2 -1.12 -14.23 13.79
N SER A 3 -2.08 -14.61 12.94
CA SER A 3 -1.89 -15.68 11.95
C SER A 3 -0.98 -15.22 10.80
N ARG A 4 -1.27 -14.09 10.23
CA ARG A 4 -0.48 -13.40 9.19
C ARG A 4 -0.83 -11.92 9.24
N ILE A 5 0.10 -11.06 8.87
CA ILE A 5 -0.18 -9.63 8.75
C ILE A 5 0.15 -9.12 7.34
N VAL A 6 -0.62 -8.14 6.87
CA VAL A 6 -0.33 -7.42 5.64
C VAL A 6 -0.06 -5.97 5.98
N ILE A 7 1.12 -5.49 5.62
CA ILE A 7 1.54 -4.10 5.89
C ILE A 7 1.69 -3.36 4.58
N LYS A 8 0.99 -2.24 4.46
CA LYS A 8 1.13 -1.35 3.32
C LYS A 8 2.01 -0.14 3.64
N LEU A 9 3.08 0.02 2.89
CA LEU A 9 3.92 1.21 2.90
C LEU A 9 3.33 2.24 1.94
N GLY A 10 2.85 3.36 2.46
CA GLY A 10 2.30 4.44 1.64
C GLY A 10 3.36 5.03 0.71
N GLY A 11 2.97 5.37 -0.54
CA GLY A 11 3.90 5.96 -1.50
C GLY A 11 4.58 7.24 -1.00
N GLY A 12 3.85 8.08 -0.23
CA GLY A 12 4.41 9.28 0.39
C GLY A 12 5.27 9.01 1.63
N LEU A 13 5.29 7.79 2.17
CA LEU A 13 6.23 7.36 3.20
C LEU A 13 7.58 6.99 2.59
N ILE A 14 7.54 6.19 1.52
CA ILE A 14 8.74 5.59 0.92
C ILE A 14 9.38 6.45 -0.18
N SER A 15 8.73 7.54 -0.58
CA SER A 15 9.29 8.47 -1.56
C SER A 15 8.80 9.90 -1.35
N ASP A 16 9.61 10.87 -1.77
CA ASP A 16 9.25 12.28 -1.77
C ASP A 16 8.43 12.60 -3.04
N LYS A 17 7.16 12.96 -2.86
CA LYS A 17 6.25 13.28 -3.97
C LYS A 17 6.61 14.57 -4.72
N SER A 18 7.45 15.43 -4.15
CA SER A 18 7.89 16.68 -4.76
C SER A 18 9.00 16.52 -5.81
N SER A 19 9.62 15.33 -5.89
CA SER A 19 10.75 15.05 -6.76
C SER A 19 10.58 13.71 -7.44
N MET A 20 10.88 13.62 -8.74
CA MET A 20 10.84 12.35 -9.46
C MET A 20 11.83 11.34 -8.87
N LYS A 21 11.37 10.13 -8.64
CA LYS A 21 12.17 8.97 -8.21
C LYS A 21 13.05 9.22 -6.97
N LYS A 22 12.59 10.02 -6.04
CA LYS A 22 13.33 10.27 -4.80
C LYS A 22 12.89 9.29 -3.72
N PHE A 23 13.67 8.24 -3.53
CA PHE A 23 13.44 7.20 -2.52
C PHE A 23 13.76 7.71 -1.11
N ASN A 24 12.92 7.38 -0.15
CA ASN A 24 13.13 7.67 1.27
C ASN A 24 13.73 6.45 1.97
N SER A 25 15.04 6.29 1.81
CA SER A 25 15.81 5.16 2.34
C SER A 25 15.68 5.00 3.85
N GLU A 26 15.76 6.11 4.61
CA GLU A 26 15.68 6.10 6.07
C GLU A 26 14.33 5.58 6.58
N ALA A 27 13.22 6.02 5.96
CA ALA A 27 11.91 5.55 6.37
C ALA A 27 11.73 4.04 6.11
N VAL A 28 12.21 3.54 4.97
CA VAL A 28 12.12 2.11 4.64
C VAL A 28 13.02 1.27 5.54
N GLU A 29 14.24 1.73 5.84
CA GLU A 29 15.15 1.07 6.77
C GLU A 29 14.53 0.90 8.16
N ARG A 30 13.96 1.96 8.73
CA ARG A 30 13.25 1.89 10.03
C ARG A 30 12.05 0.94 10.02
N VAL A 31 11.29 0.90 8.91
CA VAL A 31 10.22 -0.08 8.76
C VAL A 31 10.78 -1.49 8.68
N ALA A 32 11.85 -1.73 7.93
CA ALA A 32 12.47 -3.04 7.81
C ALA A 32 13.00 -3.57 9.17
N GLU A 33 13.54 -2.70 10.04
CA GLU A 33 13.92 -3.06 11.42
C GLU A 33 12.72 -3.58 12.23
N ILE A 34 11.56 -2.95 12.09
CA ILE A 34 10.34 -3.40 12.77
C ILE A 34 9.84 -4.71 12.17
N ILE A 35 9.88 -4.88 10.85
CA ILE A 35 9.51 -6.14 10.19
C ILE A 35 10.43 -7.28 10.63
N SER A 36 11.75 -7.03 10.79
CA SER A 36 12.67 -8.01 11.37
C SER A 36 12.17 -8.53 12.72
N SER A 37 11.81 -7.61 13.61
CA SER A 37 11.27 -7.97 14.93
C SER A 37 9.94 -8.72 14.86
N VAL A 38 9.09 -8.44 13.86
CA VAL A 38 7.83 -9.15 13.63
C VAL A 38 8.09 -10.58 13.16
N ILE A 39 9.03 -10.78 12.23
CA ILE A 39 9.41 -12.11 11.74
C ILE A 39 10.07 -12.93 12.88
N GLU A 40 10.92 -12.32 13.71
CA GLU A 40 11.57 -12.99 14.86
C GLU A 40 10.55 -13.55 15.87
N ILE A 41 9.40 -12.94 16.02
CA ILE A 41 8.30 -13.47 16.86
C ILE A 41 7.38 -14.46 16.12
N GLY A 42 7.74 -14.89 14.91
CA GLY A 42 7.09 -15.94 14.15
C GLY A 42 5.82 -15.53 13.43
N ILE A 43 5.65 -14.25 13.06
CA ILE A 43 4.46 -13.76 12.35
C ILE A 43 4.77 -13.61 10.84
N PRO A 44 4.11 -14.42 9.97
CA PRO A 44 4.25 -14.28 8.54
C PRO A 44 3.78 -12.89 8.07
N THR A 45 4.57 -12.23 7.26
CA THR A 45 4.31 -10.84 6.86
C THR A 45 4.30 -10.69 5.34
N ILE A 46 3.31 -9.99 4.83
CA ILE A 46 3.23 -9.56 3.42
C ILE A 46 3.43 -8.05 3.37
N ILE A 47 4.27 -7.59 2.45
CA ILE A 47 4.48 -6.16 2.22
C ILE A 47 3.82 -5.73 0.92
N VAL A 48 3.05 -4.64 1.00
CA VAL A 48 2.49 -3.95 -0.17
C VAL A 48 3.02 -2.52 -0.16
N HIS A 49 3.54 -2.00 -1.27
CA HIS A 49 3.91 -0.59 -1.29
C HIS A 49 3.19 0.21 -2.39
N GLY A 50 3.09 1.51 -2.17
CA GLY A 50 2.54 2.45 -3.13
C GLY A 50 3.58 2.87 -4.18
N ALA A 51 3.11 3.55 -5.24
CA ALA A 51 3.97 4.00 -6.34
C ALA A 51 4.82 5.24 -6.00
N GLY A 52 4.36 6.07 -5.07
CA GLY A 52 5.06 7.29 -4.71
C GLY A 52 5.44 8.15 -5.93
N SER A 53 6.64 8.71 -5.93
CA SER A 53 7.15 9.54 -7.03
C SER A 53 7.67 8.75 -8.24
N PHE A 54 7.66 7.42 -8.19
CA PHE A 54 8.15 6.56 -9.28
C PHE A 54 7.08 6.29 -10.34
N GLY A 55 5.80 6.15 -9.96
CA GLY A 55 4.73 5.79 -10.90
C GLY A 55 3.67 6.86 -11.12
N HIS A 56 3.34 7.68 -10.09
CA HIS A 56 2.18 8.57 -10.16
C HIS A 56 2.27 9.66 -11.22
N LEU A 57 3.42 10.30 -11.40
CA LEU A 57 3.55 11.44 -12.30
C LEU A 57 3.30 11.05 -13.76
N LEU A 58 3.99 10.01 -14.24
CA LEU A 58 3.81 9.51 -15.61
C LEU A 58 2.40 8.95 -15.82
N ALA A 59 1.86 8.23 -14.84
CA ALA A 59 0.51 7.68 -14.92
C ALA A 59 -0.56 8.79 -15.04
N LYS A 60 -0.36 9.92 -14.36
CA LYS A 60 -1.25 11.09 -14.45
C LYS A 60 -1.09 11.80 -15.78
N GLU A 61 0.13 12.10 -16.18
CA GLU A 61 0.44 12.81 -17.43
C GLU A 61 -0.18 12.11 -18.64
N TRP A 62 -0.10 10.78 -18.68
CA TRP A 62 -0.61 9.97 -19.78
C TRP A 62 -2.00 9.38 -19.54
N SER A 63 -2.71 9.83 -18.51
CA SER A 63 -4.09 9.40 -18.16
C SER A 63 -4.27 7.88 -18.12
N ILE A 64 -3.28 7.13 -17.61
CA ILE A 64 -3.24 5.67 -17.62
C ILE A 64 -4.43 5.04 -16.88
N SER A 65 -4.94 5.71 -15.84
CA SER A 65 -6.11 5.23 -15.10
C SER A 65 -7.41 5.18 -15.93
N GLY A 66 -7.47 5.93 -17.03
CA GLY A 66 -8.61 5.95 -17.94
C GLY A 66 -8.62 4.85 -18.99
N GLY A 67 -7.55 4.00 -19.03
CA GLY A 67 -7.36 3.00 -20.07
C GLY A 67 -6.85 3.61 -21.39
N VAL A 68 -6.98 2.84 -22.48
CA VAL A 68 -6.45 3.24 -23.79
C VAL A 68 -7.21 4.42 -24.37
N ASP A 69 -6.48 5.47 -24.76
CA ASP A 69 -6.92 6.52 -25.67
C ASP A 69 -6.33 6.27 -27.05
N GLN A 70 -7.18 5.93 -28.03
CA GLN A 70 -6.75 5.59 -29.39
C GLN A 70 -5.93 6.68 -30.09
N LYS A 71 -6.04 7.95 -29.65
CA LYS A 71 -5.26 9.06 -30.22
C LYS A 71 -3.80 9.07 -29.80
N ILE A 72 -3.49 8.47 -28.63
CA ILE A 72 -2.15 8.47 -28.04
C ILE A 72 -1.70 7.05 -27.62
N ALA A 73 -2.39 6.01 -28.09
CA ALA A 73 -2.20 4.62 -27.63
C ALA A 73 -0.76 4.12 -27.70
N GLU A 74 -0.04 4.45 -28.77
CA GLU A 74 1.37 4.06 -28.92
C GLU A 74 2.25 4.67 -27.82
N GLY A 75 2.09 5.97 -27.56
CA GLY A 75 2.77 6.66 -26.48
C GLY A 75 2.41 6.11 -25.10
N GLN A 76 1.13 5.80 -24.87
CA GLN A 76 0.69 5.18 -23.62
C GLN A 76 1.36 3.82 -23.38
N ARG A 77 1.48 2.96 -24.40
CA ARG A 77 2.15 1.65 -24.28
C ARG A 77 3.63 1.80 -23.90
N MET A 78 4.35 2.73 -24.54
CA MET A 78 5.75 3.03 -24.18
C MET A 78 5.88 3.51 -22.72
N VAL A 79 4.99 4.39 -22.30
CA VAL A 79 4.99 4.93 -20.92
C VAL A 79 4.61 3.86 -19.89
N ILE A 80 3.70 2.93 -20.22
CA ILE A 80 3.36 1.80 -19.35
C ILE A 80 4.61 0.94 -19.08
N ASP A 81 5.39 0.62 -20.09
CA ASP A 81 6.63 -0.14 -19.91
C ASP A 81 7.65 0.62 -19.04
N GLN A 82 7.72 1.95 -19.21
CA GLN A 82 8.55 2.79 -18.34
C GLN A 82 8.03 2.78 -16.89
N ILE A 83 6.73 2.95 -16.66
CA ILE A 83 6.14 2.93 -15.30
C ILE A 83 6.41 1.58 -14.63
N ARG A 84 6.21 0.46 -15.34
CA ARG A 84 6.50 -0.87 -14.81
C ARG A 84 7.98 -1.05 -14.46
N THR A 85 8.87 -0.50 -15.25
CA THR A 85 10.32 -0.51 -14.99
C THR A 85 10.64 0.31 -13.75
N ASP A 86 10.11 1.52 -13.64
CA ASP A 86 10.31 2.40 -12.50
C ASP A 86 9.75 1.81 -11.19
N MET A 87 8.62 1.11 -11.27
CA MET A 87 8.05 0.42 -10.13
C MET A 87 8.87 -0.78 -9.67
N ARG A 88 9.49 -1.53 -10.60
CA ARG A 88 10.45 -2.59 -10.26
C ARG A 88 11.73 -2.03 -9.66
N GLU A 89 12.20 -0.88 -10.15
CA GLU A 89 13.33 -0.15 -9.55
C GLU A 89 13.02 0.22 -8.09
N LEU A 90 11.85 0.83 -7.83
CA LEU A 90 11.43 1.16 -6.47
C LEU A 90 11.34 -0.07 -5.58
N ASN A 91 10.76 -1.16 -6.09
CA ASN A 91 10.67 -2.42 -5.35
C ASN A 91 12.07 -2.98 -5.03
N GLY A 92 13.00 -2.91 -5.96
CA GLY A 92 14.41 -3.28 -5.74
C GLY A 92 15.04 -2.49 -4.59
N LEU A 93 14.86 -1.15 -4.59
CA LEU A 93 15.34 -0.28 -3.49
C LEU A 93 14.72 -0.63 -2.13
N VAL A 94 13.45 -1.04 -2.10
CA VAL A 94 12.80 -1.53 -0.87
C VAL A 94 13.43 -2.85 -0.44
N MET A 95 13.58 -3.82 -1.36
CA MET A 95 14.18 -5.12 -1.08
C MET A 95 15.64 -5.02 -0.61
N ASP A 96 16.41 -4.09 -1.16
CA ASP A 96 17.80 -3.83 -0.71
C ASP A 96 17.85 -3.46 0.78
N LYS A 97 16.89 -2.65 1.27
CA LYS A 97 16.81 -2.31 2.70
C LYS A 97 16.46 -3.50 3.59
N PHE A 98 15.66 -4.43 3.10
CA PHE A 98 15.40 -5.69 3.80
C PHE A 98 16.66 -6.58 3.81
N ALA A 99 17.37 -6.66 2.67
CA ALA A 99 18.60 -7.42 2.54
C ALA A 99 19.73 -6.88 3.44
N ASP A 100 19.83 -5.56 3.65
CA ASP A 100 20.76 -4.92 4.59
C ASP A 100 20.61 -5.50 6.02
N LEU A 101 19.38 -5.91 6.39
CA LEU A 101 19.04 -6.54 7.67
C LEU A 101 18.99 -8.09 7.61
N LYS A 102 19.47 -8.69 6.52
CA LYS A 102 19.44 -10.15 6.27
C LYS A 102 18.03 -10.74 6.22
N LEU A 103 17.01 -9.93 5.89
CA LEU A 103 15.67 -10.39 5.61
C LEU A 103 15.58 -10.77 4.14
N GLU A 104 15.39 -12.05 3.87
CA GLU A 104 15.11 -12.50 2.52
C GLU A 104 13.73 -12.03 2.05
N SER A 105 13.64 -11.50 0.84
CA SER A 105 12.37 -11.01 0.28
C SER A 105 12.26 -11.36 -1.20
N GLU A 106 11.01 -11.49 -1.68
CA GLU A 106 10.69 -11.78 -3.08
C GLU A 106 9.76 -10.70 -3.64
N GLY A 107 10.18 -10.06 -4.73
CA GLY A 107 9.36 -9.08 -5.43
C GLY A 107 8.36 -9.75 -6.38
N LEU A 108 7.06 -9.45 -6.18
CA LEU A 108 5.95 -10.00 -6.95
C LEU A 108 5.23 -8.88 -7.73
N PRO A 109 5.78 -8.42 -8.90
CA PRO A 109 5.17 -7.35 -9.69
C PRO A 109 3.79 -7.73 -10.21
N PRO A 110 2.72 -6.97 -9.93
CA PRO A 110 1.37 -7.31 -10.38
C PRO A 110 1.22 -7.46 -11.89
N SER A 111 1.98 -6.71 -12.68
CA SER A 111 1.99 -6.84 -14.14
C SER A 111 2.36 -8.24 -14.65
N ASN A 112 2.95 -9.11 -13.82
CA ASN A 112 3.33 -10.47 -14.20
C ASN A 112 2.24 -11.50 -13.89
N TRP A 113 1.33 -11.24 -12.94
CA TRP A 113 0.39 -12.25 -12.43
C TRP A 113 -1.05 -11.77 -12.28
N ALA A 114 -1.30 -10.45 -12.31
CA ALA A 114 -2.62 -9.87 -12.11
C ALA A 114 -3.22 -9.35 -13.43
N ILE A 115 -4.54 -9.49 -13.58
CA ILE A 115 -5.33 -8.96 -14.69
C ILE A 115 -6.56 -8.26 -14.13
N GLY A 116 -6.84 -7.05 -14.62
CA GLY A 116 -7.95 -6.23 -14.16
C GLY A 116 -7.56 -5.30 -13.00
N THR A 117 -8.44 -4.39 -12.68
CA THR A 117 -8.25 -3.34 -11.67
C THR A 117 -9.30 -3.40 -10.56
N GLY A 118 -9.13 -2.60 -9.51
CA GLY A 118 -10.01 -2.64 -8.35
C GLY A 118 -9.81 -3.92 -7.52
N SER A 119 -10.58 -4.08 -6.45
CA SER A 119 -10.44 -5.22 -5.53
C SER A 119 -10.93 -6.57 -6.08
N SER A 120 -11.51 -6.59 -7.29
CA SER A 120 -11.97 -7.79 -7.99
C SER A 120 -11.03 -8.25 -9.11
N PHE A 121 -9.80 -7.71 -9.18
CA PHE A 121 -8.80 -8.16 -10.13
C PHE A 121 -8.58 -9.67 -10.04
N GLN A 122 -8.12 -10.30 -11.11
CA GLN A 122 -7.85 -11.73 -11.20
C GLN A 122 -6.34 -12.00 -11.14
N GLY A 123 -5.94 -13.19 -10.69
CA GLY A 123 -4.55 -13.63 -10.60
C GLY A 123 -4.34 -14.62 -9.48
N ASP A 124 -3.27 -15.37 -9.54
CA ASP A 124 -2.90 -16.35 -8.51
C ASP A 124 -2.20 -15.63 -7.34
N ILE A 125 -2.76 -15.75 -6.15
CA ILE A 125 -2.22 -15.17 -4.91
C ILE A 125 -1.59 -16.21 -3.97
N THR A 126 -1.50 -17.47 -4.37
CA THR A 126 -0.87 -18.52 -3.54
C THR A 126 0.61 -18.23 -3.25
N ASN A 127 1.28 -17.45 -4.11
CA ASN A 127 2.65 -16.98 -3.88
C ASN A 127 2.81 -16.06 -2.66
N PHE A 128 1.72 -15.60 -2.06
CA PHE A 128 1.72 -14.82 -0.82
C PHE A 128 1.54 -15.66 0.44
N GLU A 129 1.25 -16.95 0.29
CA GLU A 129 1.13 -17.90 1.41
C GLU A 129 2.53 -18.37 1.83
N ARG A 130 3.23 -17.55 2.59
CA ARG A 130 4.58 -17.84 3.08
C ARG A 130 4.58 -18.08 4.58
N LEU A 131 5.54 -18.92 5.03
CA LEU A 131 5.87 -19.09 6.45
C LEU A 131 6.86 -17.97 6.89
N PRO A 132 7.02 -17.74 8.20
CA PRO A 132 7.92 -16.68 8.67
C PRO A 132 9.39 -16.83 8.25
N GLU A 133 9.85 -18.08 8.04
CA GLU A 133 11.20 -18.43 7.61
C GLU A 133 11.41 -18.38 6.09
N GLU A 134 10.35 -18.19 5.32
CA GLU A 134 10.43 -18.06 3.87
C GLU A 134 10.61 -16.58 3.45
N PRO A 135 11.09 -16.31 2.22
CA PRO A 135 11.25 -14.95 1.74
C PRO A 135 9.96 -14.15 1.83
N ILE A 136 10.05 -12.93 2.37
CA ILE A 136 8.92 -12.02 2.56
C ILE A 136 8.38 -11.60 1.17
N PRO A 137 7.12 -11.90 0.84
CA PRO A 137 6.55 -11.48 -0.43
C PRO A 137 6.28 -9.97 -0.42
N ILE A 138 6.82 -9.25 -1.41
CA ILE A 138 6.65 -7.81 -1.60
C ILE A 138 5.96 -7.54 -2.92
N THR A 139 4.81 -6.89 -2.88
CA THR A 139 4.07 -6.44 -4.07
C THR A 139 3.75 -4.96 -4.00
N PHE A 140 3.19 -4.38 -5.06
CA PHE A 140 3.03 -2.93 -5.14
C PHE A 140 1.92 -2.51 -6.13
N GLY A 141 1.49 -1.26 -6.05
CA GLY A 141 0.60 -0.70 -7.06
C GLY A 141 1.30 -0.65 -8.43
N ASP A 142 0.66 -1.18 -9.48
CA ASP A 142 1.28 -1.32 -10.81
C ASP A 142 0.25 -1.07 -11.93
N VAL A 143 0.74 -0.89 -13.14
CA VAL A 143 -0.09 -0.91 -14.35
C VAL A 143 -0.24 -2.35 -14.82
N VAL A 144 -1.47 -2.83 -14.82
CA VAL A 144 -1.82 -4.20 -15.25
C VAL A 144 -2.66 -4.19 -16.53
N ASN A 145 -2.67 -5.33 -17.23
CA ASN A 145 -3.55 -5.51 -18.36
C ASN A 145 -4.99 -5.73 -17.86
N THR A 146 -5.98 -5.35 -18.69
CA THR A 146 -7.38 -5.66 -18.46
C THR A 146 -7.94 -6.47 -19.63
N ASN A 147 -8.98 -7.28 -19.38
CA ASN A 147 -9.64 -8.11 -20.41
C ASN A 147 -10.85 -7.38 -21.05
N ASP A 148 -10.92 -6.09 -20.88
CA ASP A 148 -11.99 -5.25 -21.41
C ASP A 148 -11.46 -4.21 -22.42
N ARG A 149 -12.32 -3.30 -22.83
CA ARG A 149 -12.00 -2.22 -23.79
C ARG A 149 -10.94 -1.22 -23.27
N LEU A 150 -10.59 -1.26 -21.99
CA LEU A 150 -9.59 -0.36 -21.42
C LEU A 150 -8.16 -0.81 -21.76
N GLU A 151 -7.95 -2.10 -22.09
CA GLU A 151 -6.69 -2.78 -22.39
C GLU A 151 -5.69 -2.80 -21.21
N PHE A 152 -5.65 -1.75 -20.40
CA PHE A 152 -4.80 -1.62 -19.23
C PHE A 152 -5.43 -0.69 -18.19
N GLY A 153 -4.91 -0.72 -16.98
CA GLY A 153 -5.32 0.19 -15.92
C GLY A 153 -4.40 0.10 -14.71
N ILE A 154 -4.66 0.91 -13.70
CA ILE A 154 -3.88 0.94 -12.46
C ILE A 154 -4.52 0.00 -11.45
N LEU A 155 -3.78 -1.03 -11.03
CA LEU A 155 -4.09 -1.83 -9.86
C LEU A 155 -3.42 -1.19 -8.64
N SER A 156 -4.23 -0.61 -7.75
CA SER A 156 -3.69 0.11 -6.60
C SER A 156 -3.22 -0.86 -5.50
N GLY A 157 -2.23 -0.43 -4.71
CA GLY A 157 -1.84 -1.19 -3.53
C GLY A 157 -2.97 -1.32 -2.49
N ASP A 158 -3.92 -0.39 -2.45
CA ASP A 158 -5.09 -0.48 -1.56
C ASP A 158 -6.05 -1.58 -2.03
N ASP A 159 -6.20 -1.80 -3.36
CA ASP A 159 -7.00 -2.91 -3.90
C ASP A 159 -6.31 -4.28 -3.68
N LEU A 160 -4.97 -4.32 -3.78
CA LEU A 160 -4.19 -5.52 -3.42
C LEU A 160 -4.44 -5.92 -1.96
N MET A 161 -4.41 -4.95 -1.03
CA MET A 161 -4.70 -5.20 0.39
C MET A 161 -6.06 -5.86 0.61
N VAL A 162 -7.12 -5.39 -0.10
CA VAL A 162 -8.48 -5.94 0.04
C VAL A 162 -8.51 -7.42 -0.36
N ARG A 163 -7.90 -7.78 -1.48
CA ARG A 163 -7.93 -9.15 -1.96
C ARG A 163 -7.08 -10.08 -1.12
N LEU A 164 -5.86 -9.66 -0.74
CA LEU A 164 -4.99 -10.43 0.14
C LEU A 164 -5.64 -10.68 1.51
N ALA A 165 -6.31 -9.68 2.07
CA ALA A 165 -7.03 -9.80 3.33
C ALA A 165 -8.19 -10.79 3.27
N ARG A 166 -8.93 -10.79 2.16
CA ARG A 166 -10.13 -11.63 2.00
C ARG A 166 -9.81 -13.10 1.72
N GLU A 167 -8.78 -13.37 0.91
CA GLU A 167 -8.50 -14.70 0.37
C GLU A 167 -7.42 -15.46 1.14
N LEU A 168 -6.64 -14.76 2.00
CA LEU A 168 -5.63 -15.35 2.86
C LEU A 168 -6.06 -15.27 4.33
N GLU A 169 -5.55 -16.15 5.17
CA GLU A 169 -5.76 -16.10 6.63
C GLU A 169 -4.93 -14.96 7.24
N VAL A 170 -5.47 -13.75 7.21
CA VAL A 170 -4.85 -12.51 7.71
C VAL A 170 -5.55 -12.06 8.98
N SER A 171 -4.80 -11.80 10.06
CA SER A 171 -5.33 -11.21 11.27
C SER A 171 -5.31 -9.69 11.27
N HIS A 172 -4.23 -9.09 10.74
CA HIS A 172 -4.02 -7.64 10.79
C HIS A 172 -3.71 -7.06 9.41
N CYS A 173 -4.38 -5.99 9.05
CA CYS A 173 -4.06 -5.14 7.91
C CYS A 173 -3.64 -3.75 8.41
N ILE A 174 -2.40 -3.35 8.11
CA ILE A 174 -1.81 -2.13 8.63
C ILE A 174 -1.39 -1.22 7.47
N PHE A 175 -1.91 0.01 7.45
CA PHE A 175 -1.55 1.02 6.47
C PHE A 175 -0.60 2.04 7.12
N LEU A 176 0.68 2.03 6.74
CA LEU A 176 1.67 3.02 7.18
C LEU A 176 1.64 4.22 6.24
N ILE A 177 1.26 5.39 6.77
CA ILE A 177 1.22 6.65 6.02
C ILE A 177 2.37 7.57 6.42
N GLY A 178 2.76 8.50 5.54
CA GLY A 178 3.98 9.32 5.73
C GLY A 178 3.73 10.73 6.23
N ASP A 179 2.48 11.16 6.32
CA ASP A 179 2.10 12.58 6.48
C ASP A 179 1.23 12.87 7.70
N ALA A 180 0.72 11.83 8.40
CA ALA A 180 -0.12 11.99 9.57
C ALA A 180 0.03 10.83 10.55
N GLU A 181 -0.47 10.99 11.79
CA GLU A 181 -0.48 9.96 12.82
C GLU A 181 -1.54 8.86 12.60
N GLY A 182 -2.42 9.06 11.64
CA GLY A 182 -3.58 8.27 11.29
C GLY A 182 -4.57 9.15 10.52
N VAL A 183 -5.86 8.83 10.57
CA VAL A 183 -6.91 9.67 10.00
C VAL A 183 -7.14 10.87 10.92
N LEU A 184 -7.14 12.08 10.34
CA LEU A 184 -7.36 13.32 11.06
C LEU A 184 -8.75 13.89 10.75
N SER A 185 -9.30 14.67 11.67
CA SER A 185 -10.59 15.39 11.51
C SER A 185 -10.53 16.54 10.50
N GLY A 186 -9.36 16.84 9.95
CA GLY A 186 -9.11 17.88 8.96
C GLY A 186 -7.73 17.70 8.34
N PRO A 187 -7.30 18.59 7.43
CA PRO A 187 -5.98 18.51 6.79
C PRO A 187 -4.83 18.42 7.83
N PRO A 188 -3.75 17.65 7.54
CA PRO A 188 -2.65 17.46 8.51
C PRO A 188 -2.00 18.76 9.00
N ASN A 189 -1.99 19.80 8.18
CA ASN A 189 -1.35 21.09 8.49
C ASN A 189 -2.35 22.15 8.98
N GLN A 190 -3.61 21.78 9.22
CA GLN A 190 -4.63 22.69 9.72
C GLN A 190 -4.62 22.71 11.25
N GLU A 191 -4.54 23.91 11.84
CA GLU A 191 -4.64 24.08 13.29
C GLU A 191 -5.99 23.54 13.80
N GLY A 192 -5.94 22.72 14.85
CA GLY A 192 -7.13 22.09 15.41
C GLY A 192 -7.49 20.73 14.82
N SER A 193 -6.82 20.26 13.78
CA SER A 193 -6.97 18.88 13.28
C SER A 193 -6.58 17.86 14.37
N LYS A 194 -7.47 16.92 14.67
CA LYS A 194 -7.29 15.92 15.73
C LYS A 194 -7.27 14.51 15.15
N LEU A 195 -6.47 13.63 15.73
CA LEU A 195 -6.46 12.22 15.40
C LEU A 195 -7.83 11.59 15.74
N ILE A 196 -8.40 10.89 14.76
CA ILE A 196 -9.58 10.04 14.93
C ILE A 196 -9.07 8.66 15.32
N SER A 197 -9.17 8.30 16.60
CA SER A 197 -8.61 7.03 17.11
C SER A 197 -9.38 5.80 16.65
N ARG A 198 -10.69 5.93 16.40
CA ARG A 198 -11.56 4.87 15.89
C ARG A 198 -12.46 5.44 14.82
N LEU A 199 -12.58 4.76 13.69
CA LEU A 199 -13.40 5.20 12.58
C LEU A 199 -14.40 4.12 12.21
N GLY A 200 -15.69 4.41 12.44
CA GLY A 200 -16.81 3.53 12.08
C GLY A 200 -17.14 3.56 10.59
N ALA A 201 -18.02 2.65 10.21
CA ALA A 201 -18.43 2.46 8.81
C ALA A 201 -19.15 3.68 8.22
N GLU A 202 -19.98 4.35 9.00
CA GLU A 202 -20.87 5.44 8.56
C GLU A 202 -20.32 6.84 8.85
N GLU A 203 -19.16 6.96 9.50
CA GLU A 203 -18.58 8.25 9.79
C GLU A 203 -18.02 8.91 8.54
N GLU A 204 -18.68 9.97 8.06
CA GLU A 204 -18.15 10.82 6.99
C GLU A 204 -17.00 11.68 7.53
N ILE A 205 -15.89 11.67 6.81
CA ILE A 205 -14.76 12.55 7.13
C ILE A 205 -14.90 13.80 6.26
N GLU A 206 -15.20 14.92 6.88
CA GLU A 206 -15.16 16.22 6.21
C GLU A 206 -13.69 16.63 6.00
N GLY A 207 -13.24 16.61 4.75
CA GLY A 207 -11.92 17.11 4.38
C GLY A 207 -11.67 17.06 2.88
N PRO A 208 -10.79 17.89 2.34
CA PRO A 208 -10.47 17.84 0.92
C PRO A 208 -9.77 16.51 0.60
N HIS A 209 -10.53 15.60 0.00
CA HIS A 209 -10.07 14.28 -0.45
C HIS A 209 -9.17 14.35 -1.70
N ASN A 210 -8.84 15.55 -2.17
CA ASN A 210 -8.09 15.79 -3.39
C ASN A 210 -6.75 16.47 -3.09
N SER A 211 -5.70 15.66 -2.93
CA SER A 211 -4.41 16.18 -3.34
C SER A 211 -4.36 16.09 -4.87
N GLU A 212 -4.11 17.19 -5.56
CA GLU A 212 -4.01 17.26 -7.04
C GLU A 212 -2.97 16.29 -7.63
N ILE A 213 -2.17 15.64 -6.80
CA ILE A 213 -1.06 14.75 -7.15
C ILE A 213 -1.43 13.27 -6.99
N ASP A 214 -2.53 12.92 -6.30
CA ASP A 214 -2.85 11.52 -6.02
C ASP A 214 -3.82 10.93 -7.05
N VAL A 215 -3.27 10.22 -8.03
CA VAL A 215 -4.03 9.52 -9.10
C VAL A 215 -4.86 8.35 -8.56
N THR A 216 -4.63 7.93 -7.32
CA THR A 216 -5.24 6.74 -6.71
C THR A 216 -6.28 7.06 -5.63
N GLY A 217 -6.69 8.33 -5.47
CA GLY A 217 -7.79 8.72 -4.58
C GLY A 217 -7.43 9.05 -3.13
N GLY A 218 -6.16 9.15 -2.79
CA GLY A 218 -5.67 9.67 -1.51
C GLY A 218 -6.15 8.92 -0.27
N ILE A 219 -6.36 9.68 0.83
CA ILE A 219 -6.80 9.10 2.12
C ILE A 219 -8.22 8.52 2.04
N GLY A 220 -9.10 9.10 1.22
CA GLY A 220 -10.48 8.64 1.07
C GLY A 220 -10.54 7.22 0.52
N LEU A 221 -9.85 6.94 -0.61
CA LEU A 221 -9.79 5.58 -1.16
C LEU A 221 -9.19 4.59 -0.15
N LYS A 222 -8.15 4.99 0.58
CA LYS A 222 -7.53 4.16 1.61
C LYS A 222 -8.53 3.78 2.71
N ILE A 223 -9.31 4.74 3.20
CA ILE A 223 -10.36 4.51 4.20
C ILE A 223 -11.44 3.57 3.66
N ASP A 224 -11.89 3.77 2.42
CA ASP A 224 -12.88 2.89 1.79
C ASP A 224 -12.39 1.45 1.66
N ARG A 225 -11.11 1.25 1.31
CA ARG A 225 -10.53 -0.07 1.23
C ARG A 225 -10.29 -0.68 2.62
N ALA A 226 -9.82 0.12 3.58
CA ALA A 226 -9.65 -0.30 4.97
C ALA A 226 -10.99 -0.75 5.61
N ARG A 227 -12.08 -0.02 5.34
CA ARG A 227 -13.43 -0.42 5.78
C ARG A 227 -13.88 -1.76 5.17
N LYS A 228 -13.63 -1.98 3.87
CA LYS A 228 -13.93 -3.27 3.23
C LYS A 228 -13.16 -4.42 3.86
N ILE A 229 -11.90 -4.19 4.23
CA ILE A 229 -11.04 -5.18 4.88
C ILE A 229 -11.51 -5.46 6.31
N ALA A 230 -12.00 -4.46 7.04
CA ALA A 230 -12.36 -4.58 8.46
C ALA A 230 -13.48 -5.60 8.74
N SER A 231 -14.25 -6.01 7.71
CA SER A 231 -15.24 -7.08 7.83
C SER A 231 -14.65 -8.49 7.61
N ASP A 232 -13.42 -8.58 7.07
CA ASP A 232 -12.78 -9.83 6.67
C ASP A 232 -11.64 -10.25 7.64
N VAL A 233 -11.10 -9.30 8.44
CA VAL A 233 -9.95 -9.52 9.34
C VAL A 233 -10.22 -9.01 10.77
N GLU A 234 -9.42 -9.45 11.74
CA GLU A 234 -9.60 -9.06 13.15
C GLU A 234 -9.31 -7.57 13.39
N GLU A 235 -8.23 -7.06 12.76
CA GLU A 235 -7.72 -5.72 13.04
C GLU A 235 -7.31 -4.98 11.76
N VAL A 236 -7.83 -3.76 11.58
CA VAL A 236 -7.39 -2.84 10.51
C VAL A 236 -6.98 -1.51 11.10
N TRP A 237 -5.76 -1.06 10.76
CA TRP A 237 -5.20 0.16 11.31
C TRP A 237 -4.56 1.05 10.26
N ILE A 238 -4.68 2.36 10.44
CA ILE A 238 -3.92 3.38 9.73
C ILE A 238 -2.97 4.03 10.74
N LEU A 239 -1.67 3.85 10.55
CA LEU A 239 -0.62 4.27 11.47
C LEU A 239 0.38 5.22 10.81
N ASP A 240 1.07 5.99 11.62
CA ASP A 240 2.19 6.82 11.22
C ASP A 240 3.40 5.95 10.87
N GLY A 241 3.76 5.88 9.60
CA GLY A 241 4.91 5.13 9.15
C GLY A 241 6.26 5.77 9.54
N ARG A 242 6.25 7.02 10.00
CA ARG A 242 7.43 7.69 10.59
C ARG A 242 7.74 7.16 12.01
N CYS A 243 6.76 6.47 12.61
CA CYS A 243 6.86 5.83 13.93
C CYS A 243 6.49 4.34 13.77
N PRO A 244 7.28 3.55 13.01
CA PRO A 244 6.91 2.16 12.67
C PRO A 244 6.89 1.22 13.88
N GLU A 245 7.52 1.59 15.01
CA GLU A 245 7.45 0.90 16.31
C GLU A 245 6.02 0.68 16.80
N ARG A 246 5.06 1.48 16.34
CA ARG A 246 3.63 1.33 16.63
C ARG A 246 3.03 0.02 16.12
N VAL A 247 3.65 -0.59 15.12
CA VAL A 247 3.27 -1.93 14.65
C VAL A 247 3.54 -2.98 15.74
N LEU A 248 4.72 -2.95 16.36
CA LEU A 248 5.05 -3.87 17.46
C LEU A 248 4.23 -3.58 18.72
N GLU A 249 3.95 -2.31 19.02
CA GLU A 249 3.05 -1.94 20.13
C GLU A 249 1.68 -2.55 19.91
N LEU A 250 1.11 -2.41 18.71
CA LEU A 250 -0.19 -2.99 18.34
C LEU A 250 -0.18 -4.50 18.52
N LEU A 251 0.79 -5.21 17.95
CA LEU A 251 0.86 -6.67 17.98
C LEU A 251 1.06 -7.22 19.40
N LYS A 252 1.71 -6.46 20.30
CA LYS A 252 1.96 -6.85 21.69
C LYS A 252 0.80 -6.51 22.63
N ASN A 253 0.20 -5.33 22.45
CA ASN A 253 -0.75 -4.75 23.42
C ASN A 253 -2.21 -4.76 22.91
N GLY A 254 -2.44 -5.04 21.60
CA GLY A 254 -3.76 -4.93 20.98
C GLY A 254 -4.21 -3.50 20.70
N GLU A 255 -3.42 -2.49 21.10
CA GLU A 255 -3.71 -1.07 20.88
C GLU A 255 -2.41 -0.29 20.67
N THR A 256 -2.49 0.80 19.90
CA THR A 256 -1.41 1.76 19.67
C THR A 256 -1.99 3.11 19.26
N ARG A 257 -1.14 4.14 19.17
CA ARG A 257 -1.54 5.45 18.64
C ARG A 257 -1.69 5.43 17.12
N GLY A 258 -2.93 5.62 16.65
CA GLY A 258 -3.30 5.60 15.23
C GLY A 258 -4.80 5.58 15.08
N THR A 259 -5.29 5.18 13.92
CA THR A 259 -6.73 5.01 13.66
C THR A 259 -7.06 3.54 13.45
N LYS A 260 -7.87 3.00 14.34
CA LYS A 260 -8.51 1.69 14.14
C LYS A 260 -9.74 1.84 13.26
N ILE A 261 -9.82 1.04 12.21
CA ILE A 261 -11.00 1.00 11.33
C ILE A 261 -11.92 -0.11 11.84
N LEU A 262 -13.17 0.24 12.10
CA LEU A 262 -14.18 -0.68 12.59
C LEU A 262 -14.96 -1.30 11.44
N PRO A 263 -15.42 -2.57 11.56
CA PRO A 263 -16.29 -3.20 10.56
C PRO A 263 -17.64 -2.49 10.45
N TYR A 264 -18.36 -2.78 9.34
CA TYR A 264 -19.74 -2.32 9.15
C TYR A 264 -20.72 -2.94 10.16
#